data_accec919885d1e132951157365e0248e
#
_entry.id   accec919885d1e132951157365e0248e
#
_cell.length_a   1.000
_cell.length_b   1.000
_cell.length_c   1.000
_cell.angle_alpha   90.00
_cell.angle_beta   90.00
_cell.angle_gamma   90.00
#
_symmetry.space_group_name_H-M   'P 1'
#
loop_
_entity.id
_entity.type
_entity.pdbx_description
1 polymer ?
#
loop_
_entity_poly.entity_id
_entity_poly.type
_entity_poly.pdbx_seq_one_letter_code
_entity_poly.pdbx_strand_id
1 'polypeptide(L)'
;MMVRLRIITIMFATLSVGLSGAYAGNEDRAGSAGAGELLVNPWARSAGWAGAGMSWVKGIEAQFSNVAGLAYLGKTEIMFANTNWLGSAGIGMNALGFGQRLGETGVIGLGVVAQNYGDIPITTTEIPEGGIGTFKPQAMNFNISFAKEFTNSIAGGLNVKVISHSISNLKAQGVAFDAGIRYTTGTKEQVKFGIALKNVGPPMRFSGDGLSIETQYVFSGQQSATNQKVSKFELPSLVNMGASYDFHLTSDSSSSDGSHIITLGGTFTSNSFTRDQWRAGLQYAMRTKKANFFLRGGLVYEKSVFEADLSATALTGPTGGLSVEIPTGGNGGSIGIDYAFRASNPFGAIHTVGLRVDVR
;
A
#
# COMPACT_ATOMS: atom_id res chain seq x y z
N MET A 1 -12.41 8.54 35.23
CA MET A 1 -12.79 9.38 34.08
C MET A 1 -11.82 10.52 33.82
N MET A 2 -11.45 11.32 34.82
CA MET A 2 -10.52 12.46 34.68
C MET A 2 -9.09 12.11 34.20
N VAL A 3 -8.50 10.98 34.63
CA VAL A 3 -7.15 10.59 34.21
C VAL A 3 -7.11 10.22 32.71
N ARG A 4 -8.15 9.56 32.20
CA ARG A 4 -8.25 9.20 30.77
C ARG A 4 -8.40 10.44 29.88
N LEU A 5 -9.14 11.46 30.35
CA LEU A 5 -9.28 12.72 29.62
C LEU A 5 -7.95 13.50 29.56
N ARG A 6 -7.17 13.49 30.63
CA ARG A 6 -5.83 14.12 30.67
C ARG A 6 -4.83 13.46 29.74
N ILE A 7 -4.84 12.13 29.60
CA ILE A 7 -3.97 11.40 28.67
C ILE A 7 -4.33 11.74 27.21
N ILE A 8 -5.62 11.83 26.89
CA ILE A 8 -6.10 12.22 25.55
C ILE A 8 -5.70 13.67 25.24
N THR A 9 -5.83 14.58 26.20
CA THR A 9 -5.44 15.98 26.03
C THR A 9 -3.93 16.13 25.85
N ILE A 10 -3.12 15.39 26.58
CA ILE A 10 -1.66 15.39 26.42
C ILE A 10 -1.26 14.79 25.08
N MET A 11 -1.91 13.71 24.64
CA MET A 11 -1.64 13.08 23.36
C MET A 11 -2.03 13.98 22.16
N PHE A 12 -3.11 14.75 22.30
CA PHE A 12 -3.49 15.78 21.32
C PHE A 12 -2.55 17.00 21.36
N ALA A 13 -2.12 17.44 22.54
CA ALA A 13 -1.21 18.55 22.69
C ALA A 13 0.21 18.24 22.17
N THR A 14 0.71 17.01 22.35
CA THR A 14 1.98 16.59 21.76
C THR A 14 1.90 16.41 20.24
N LEU A 15 0.73 16.02 19.70
CA LEU A 15 0.51 15.94 18.26
C LEU A 15 0.48 17.34 17.61
N SER A 16 -0.06 18.35 18.32
CA SER A 16 -0.15 19.72 17.79
C SER A 16 1.17 20.51 17.84
N VAL A 17 2.07 20.19 18.78
CA VAL A 17 3.40 20.82 18.85
C VAL A 17 4.37 20.29 17.79
N GLY A 18 4.16 19.06 17.28
CA GLY A 18 4.96 18.46 16.20
C GLY A 18 4.64 18.95 14.79
N LEU A 19 3.57 19.75 14.60
CA LEU A 19 3.14 20.24 13.29
C LEU A 19 3.92 21.46 12.76
N SER A 20 4.80 22.03 13.57
CA SER A 20 5.66 23.13 13.12
C SER A 20 6.88 22.61 12.37
N GLY A 21 6.74 22.41 11.04
CA GLY A 21 7.87 22.54 10.14
C GLY A 21 8.88 21.39 10.06
N ALA A 22 8.55 20.17 10.48
CA ALA A 22 9.40 19.02 10.15
C ALA A 22 9.11 18.56 8.70
N TYR A 23 9.77 19.19 7.73
CA TYR A 23 9.81 18.74 6.35
C TYR A 23 10.99 17.73 6.23
N ALA A 24 10.70 16.46 6.09
CA ALA A 24 11.69 15.42 5.84
C ALA A 24 11.65 14.94 4.38
N GLY A 25 10.57 15.25 3.64
CA GLY A 25 10.42 14.98 2.22
C GLY A 25 11.37 15.83 1.36
N ASN A 26 11.75 15.29 0.21
CA ASN A 26 12.65 15.97 -0.71
C ASN A 26 11.88 16.37 -1.98
N GLU A 27 11.30 17.58 -1.97
CA GLU A 27 10.54 18.12 -3.10
C GLU A 27 11.43 18.32 -4.34
N ASP A 28 12.73 18.59 -4.16
CA ASP A 28 13.69 18.84 -5.26
C ASP A 28 13.94 17.57 -6.09
N ARG A 29 13.64 16.40 -5.54
CA ARG A 29 13.77 15.11 -6.22
C ARG A 29 12.44 14.60 -6.78
N ALA A 30 11.38 15.40 -6.75
CA ALA A 30 10.09 15.01 -7.31
C ALA A 30 10.23 14.63 -8.80
N GLY A 31 9.68 13.46 -9.18
CA GLY A 31 9.77 12.94 -10.54
C GLY A 31 11.06 12.20 -10.90
N SER A 32 12.07 12.13 -10.02
CA SER A 32 13.30 11.37 -10.27
C SER A 32 13.19 9.87 -9.95
N ALA A 33 12.17 9.45 -9.21
CA ALA A 33 11.86 8.04 -8.97
C ALA A 33 10.88 7.50 -10.03
N GLY A 34 11.09 6.24 -10.41
CA GLY A 34 10.13 5.45 -11.17
C GLY A 34 9.36 4.48 -10.26
N ALA A 35 8.71 3.48 -10.85
CA ALA A 35 7.97 2.43 -10.13
C ALA A 35 6.94 2.99 -9.11
N GLY A 36 6.15 4.01 -9.51
CA GLY A 36 5.17 4.68 -8.67
C GLY A 36 4.06 3.77 -8.15
N GLU A 37 3.80 2.63 -8.79
CA GLU A 37 2.87 1.61 -8.34
C GLU A 37 3.25 1.01 -6.97
N LEU A 38 4.53 1.06 -6.58
CA LEU A 38 5.00 0.64 -5.26
C LEU A 38 4.45 1.49 -4.11
N LEU A 39 3.98 2.69 -4.41
CA LEU A 39 3.36 3.60 -3.43
C LEU A 39 1.87 3.31 -3.24
N VAL A 40 1.27 2.53 -4.14
CA VAL A 40 -0.16 2.24 -4.13
C VAL A 40 -0.45 0.98 -3.33
N ASN A 41 -1.23 1.12 -2.26
CA ASN A 41 -1.71 -0.05 -1.52
C ASN A 41 -2.92 -0.66 -2.25
N PRO A 42 -2.83 -1.92 -2.70
CA PRO A 42 -3.89 -2.57 -3.46
C PRO A 42 -5.04 -3.09 -2.59
N TRP A 43 -4.85 -3.16 -1.27
CA TRP A 43 -5.79 -3.80 -0.36
C TRP A 43 -6.89 -2.86 0.09
N ALA A 44 -8.15 -3.28 -0.09
CA ALA A 44 -9.33 -2.45 0.18
C ALA A 44 -9.39 -1.95 1.64
N ARG A 45 -9.06 -2.79 2.61
CA ARG A 45 -9.11 -2.38 4.03
C ARG A 45 -8.16 -1.21 4.31
N SER A 46 -6.91 -1.30 3.92
CA SER A 46 -5.93 -0.22 4.08
C SER A 46 -6.28 1.00 3.23
N ALA A 47 -6.80 0.78 2.01
CA ALA A 47 -7.22 1.84 1.11
C ALA A 47 -8.38 2.66 1.68
N GLY A 48 -9.39 1.99 2.22
CA GLY A 48 -10.55 2.65 2.85
C GLY A 48 -10.23 3.43 4.13
N TRP A 49 -9.05 3.21 4.67
CA TRP A 49 -8.54 3.88 5.87
C TRP A 49 -7.38 4.85 5.55
N ALA A 50 -7.24 5.28 4.31
CA ALA A 50 -6.16 6.16 3.84
C ALA A 50 -4.72 5.64 4.15
N GLY A 51 -4.55 4.36 4.50
CA GLY A 51 -3.30 3.81 5.00
C GLY A 51 -2.91 4.23 6.43
N ALA A 52 -3.82 4.87 7.18
CA ALA A 52 -3.57 5.33 8.57
C ALA A 52 -3.34 4.17 9.55
N GLY A 53 -3.74 2.95 9.19
CA GLY A 53 -3.66 1.76 10.04
C GLY A 53 -2.35 0.99 9.95
N MET A 54 -1.23 1.57 9.53
CA MET A 54 0.02 0.82 9.32
C MET A 54 0.54 0.14 10.60
N SER A 55 0.26 0.67 11.76
CA SER A 55 0.60 0.06 13.06
C SER A 55 -0.41 -1.00 13.52
N TRP A 56 -1.61 -1.02 12.91
CA TRP A 56 -2.72 -1.89 13.30
C TRP A 56 -2.91 -3.09 12.36
N VAL A 57 -2.60 -2.95 11.09
CA VAL A 57 -2.81 -3.96 10.04
C VAL A 57 -2.19 -5.30 10.42
N LYS A 58 -2.89 -6.40 10.07
CA LYS A 58 -2.50 -7.79 10.35
C LYS A 58 -2.65 -8.65 9.09
N GLY A 59 -1.91 -9.78 9.07
CA GLY A 59 -2.00 -10.74 7.99
C GLY A 59 -1.27 -10.29 6.71
N ILE A 60 -1.65 -10.86 5.57
CA ILE A 60 -0.94 -10.66 4.30
C ILE A 60 -1.00 -9.23 3.79
N GLU A 61 -2.05 -8.48 4.13
CA GLU A 61 -2.18 -7.06 3.83
C GLU A 61 -1.01 -6.23 4.38
N ALA A 62 -0.40 -6.69 5.48
CA ALA A 62 0.71 -6.00 6.14
C ALA A 62 1.97 -5.90 5.26
N GLN A 63 2.14 -6.77 4.26
CA GLN A 63 3.24 -6.68 3.29
C GLN A 63 3.34 -5.29 2.64
N PHE A 64 2.20 -4.62 2.42
CA PHE A 64 2.15 -3.31 1.77
C PHE A 64 2.20 -2.13 2.72
N SER A 65 1.96 -2.34 4.01
CA SER A 65 1.93 -1.28 5.02
C SER A 65 3.14 -1.34 5.94
N ASN A 66 3.14 -2.32 6.83
CA ASN A 66 4.23 -2.63 7.75
C ASN A 66 4.33 -4.15 7.87
N VAL A 67 5.36 -4.73 7.28
CA VAL A 67 5.53 -6.18 7.18
C VAL A 67 5.56 -6.90 8.54
N ALA A 68 5.88 -6.21 9.63
CA ALA A 68 5.78 -6.78 10.98
C ALA A 68 4.35 -7.23 11.35
N GLY A 69 3.32 -6.60 10.76
CA GLY A 69 1.93 -6.99 10.95
C GLY A 69 1.59 -8.38 10.43
N LEU A 70 2.39 -8.93 9.51
CA LEU A 70 2.23 -10.28 9.00
C LEU A 70 2.41 -11.32 10.12
N ALA A 71 3.24 -11.07 11.14
CA ALA A 71 3.43 -11.96 12.28
C ALA A 71 2.12 -12.31 13.01
N TYR A 72 1.13 -11.42 12.96
CA TYR A 72 -0.19 -11.62 13.61
C TYR A 72 -1.22 -12.33 12.72
N LEU A 73 -0.78 -12.98 11.66
CA LEU A 73 -1.61 -13.86 10.84
C LEU A 73 -2.06 -15.08 11.67
N GLY A 74 -3.30 -15.55 11.50
CA GLY A 74 -3.80 -16.75 12.17
C GLY A 74 -3.00 -18.00 11.78
N LYS A 75 -3.52 -18.83 10.89
CA LYS A 75 -2.82 -20.01 10.36
C LYS A 75 -2.53 -19.85 8.88
N THR A 76 -3.56 -19.64 8.08
CA THR A 76 -3.44 -19.45 6.62
C THR A 76 -4.38 -18.34 6.20
N GLU A 77 -3.93 -17.44 5.34
CA GLU A 77 -4.75 -16.36 4.77
C GLU A 77 -4.51 -16.30 3.27
N ILE A 78 -5.59 -16.18 2.51
CA ILE A 78 -5.57 -15.90 1.07
C ILE A 78 -6.37 -14.63 0.85
N MET A 79 -5.80 -13.70 0.10
CA MET A 79 -6.44 -12.44 -0.25
C MET A 79 -6.36 -12.19 -1.74
N PHE A 80 -7.45 -11.67 -2.30
CA PHE A 80 -7.51 -11.13 -3.65
C PHE A 80 -8.08 -9.72 -3.59
N ALA A 81 -7.56 -8.82 -4.42
CA ALA A 81 -8.13 -7.49 -4.59
C ALA A 81 -8.04 -7.05 -6.05
N ASN A 82 -9.08 -6.34 -6.50
CA ASN A 82 -9.11 -5.64 -7.77
C ASN A 82 -9.36 -4.15 -7.51
N THR A 83 -8.55 -3.31 -8.10
CA THR A 83 -8.66 -1.85 -8.01
C THR A 83 -8.84 -1.28 -9.42
N ASN A 84 -9.92 -0.53 -9.61
CA ASN A 84 -10.05 0.36 -10.76
C ASN A 84 -9.28 1.64 -10.43
N TRP A 85 -8.07 1.73 -10.99
CA TRP A 85 -7.12 2.79 -10.68
C TRP A 85 -7.34 4.00 -11.60
N LEU A 86 -7.37 5.20 -11.03
CA LEU A 86 -7.59 6.47 -11.76
C LEU A 86 -8.84 6.48 -12.67
N GLY A 87 -9.91 5.81 -12.26
CA GLY A 87 -11.25 5.94 -12.84
C GLY A 87 -11.31 5.71 -14.35
N SER A 88 -11.44 6.78 -15.12
CA SER A 88 -11.64 6.75 -16.57
C SER A 88 -10.39 6.42 -17.39
N ALA A 89 -9.21 6.30 -16.80
CA ALA A 89 -7.97 6.06 -17.53
C ALA A 89 -7.79 4.60 -17.99
N GLY A 90 -8.71 3.68 -17.66
CA GLY A 90 -8.63 2.27 -18.04
C GLY A 90 -7.51 1.49 -17.36
N ILE A 91 -6.93 2.04 -16.28
CA ILE A 91 -5.84 1.43 -15.53
C ILE A 91 -6.41 0.53 -14.44
N GLY A 92 -6.04 -0.74 -14.45
CA GLY A 92 -6.45 -1.73 -13.46
C GLY A 92 -5.28 -2.26 -12.65
N MET A 93 -5.53 -2.56 -11.38
CA MET A 93 -4.56 -3.23 -10.51
C MET A 93 -5.20 -4.45 -9.86
N ASN A 94 -4.52 -5.60 -9.95
CA ASN A 94 -4.91 -6.83 -9.30
C ASN A 94 -3.86 -7.24 -8.31
N ALA A 95 -4.28 -7.70 -7.14
CA ALA A 95 -3.39 -8.23 -6.11
C ALA A 95 -3.86 -9.60 -5.65
N LEU A 96 -2.91 -10.50 -5.47
CA LEU A 96 -3.10 -11.82 -4.85
C LEU A 96 -2.08 -11.96 -3.74
N GLY A 97 -2.52 -12.42 -2.58
CA GLY A 97 -1.65 -12.65 -1.43
C GLY A 97 -1.97 -13.97 -0.75
N PHE A 98 -0.92 -14.65 -0.29
CA PHE A 98 -0.97 -15.88 0.47
C PHE A 98 -0.08 -15.76 1.69
N GLY A 99 -0.59 -16.09 2.86
CA GLY A 99 0.15 -16.10 4.11
C GLY A 99 0.00 -17.43 4.82
N GLN A 100 1.09 -17.92 5.39
CA GLN A 100 1.13 -19.17 6.14
C GLN A 100 1.96 -19.02 7.40
N ARG A 101 1.39 -19.38 8.55
CA ARG A 101 2.12 -19.48 9.82
C ARG A 101 3.04 -20.70 9.80
N LEU A 102 4.28 -20.49 10.20
CA LEU A 102 5.31 -21.51 10.36
C LEU A 102 5.69 -21.63 11.83
N GLY A 103 5.29 -22.74 12.46
CA GLY A 103 5.48 -22.89 13.91
C GLY A 103 4.67 -21.91 14.73
N GLU A 104 5.19 -21.55 15.91
CA GLU A 104 4.45 -20.73 16.89
C GLU A 104 4.53 -19.23 16.60
N THR A 105 5.67 -18.72 16.14
CA THR A 105 5.96 -17.27 16.08
C THR A 105 6.27 -16.75 14.70
N GLY A 106 6.62 -17.62 13.73
CA GLY A 106 7.03 -17.22 12.38
C GLY A 106 5.89 -17.27 11.37
N VAL A 107 5.89 -16.38 10.40
CA VAL A 107 4.93 -16.35 9.30
C VAL A 107 5.66 -16.01 8.00
N ILE A 108 5.35 -16.77 6.94
CA ILE A 108 5.78 -16.48 5.57
C ILE A 108 4.60 -15.89 4.79
N GLY A 109 4.90 -14.94 3.91
CA GLY A 109 3.92 -14.33 3.03
C GLY A 109 4.42 -14.28 1.59
N LEU A 110 3.54 -14.58 0.66
CA LEU A 110 3.75 -14.43 -0.78
C LEU A 110 2.73 -13.46 -1.32
N GLY A 111 3.13 -12.58 -2.21
CA GLY A 111 2.23 -11.60 -2.82
C GLY A 111 2.60 -11.32 -4.26
N VAL A 112 1.59 -11.08 -5.08
CA VAL A 112 1.75 -10.61 -6.46
C VAL A 112 0.83 -9.40 -6.64
N VAL A 113 1.37 -8.33 -7.20
CA VAL A 113 0.58 -7.18 -7.63
C VAL A 113 0.89 -6.90 -9.09
N ALA A 114 -0.14 -6.85 -9.91
CA ALA A 114 -0.04 -6.55 -11.33
C ALA A 114 -0.87 -5.30 -11.65
N GLN A 115 -0.24 -4.30 -12.24
CA GLN A 115 -0.89 -3.10 -12.75
C GLN A 115 -0.84 -3.13 -14.28
N ASN A 116 -2.00 -2.93 -14.89
CA ASN A 116 -2.19 -2.87 -16.33
C ASN A 116 -2.63 -1.45 -16.70
N TYR A 117 -1.96 -0.85 -17.67
CA TYR A 117 -2.21 0.54 -18.10
C TYR A 117 -3.15 0.63 -19.33
N GLY A 118 -3.79 -0.48 -19.71
CA GLY A 118 -4.68 -0.53 -20.87
C GLY A 118 -3.94 -0.73 -22.19
N ASP A 119 -4.72 -0.73 -23.27
CA ASP A 119 -4.21 -0.83 -24.64
C ASP A 119 -3.86 0.55 -25.17
N ILE A 120 -2.62 0.74 -25.62
CA ILE A 120 -2.15 1.97 -26.24
C ILE A 120 -1.98 1.70 -27.74
N PRO A 121 -2.63 2.47 -28.65
CA PRO A 121 -2.48 2.29 -30.07
C PRO A 121 -1.04 2.63 -30.52
N ILE A 122 -0.51 1.81 -31.41
CA ILE A 122 0.75 2.08 -32.09
C ILE A 122 0.46 3.11 -33.18
N THR A 123 1.17 4.23 -33.14
CA THR A 123 1.10 5.30 -34.13
C THR A 123 2.46 5.55 -34.76
N THR A 124 2.51 5.97 -35.99
CA THR A 124 3.72 6.40 -36.70
C THR A 124 3.52 7.80 -37.29
N THR A 125 4.58 8.42 -37.75
CA THR A 125 4.51 9.71 -38.46
C THR A 125 3.66 9.67 -39.71
N GLU A 126 3.56 8.49 -40.35
CA GLU A 126 2.78 8.27 -41.55
C GLU A 126 1.32 7.89 -41.26
N ILE A 127 1.09 7.25 -40.07
CA ILE A 127 -0.23 6.80 -39.62
C ILE A 127 -0.44 7.28 -38.17
N PRO A 128 -0.68 8.58 -37.99
CA PRO A 128 -0.83 9.15 -36.63
C PRO A 128 -2.15 8.75 -35.98
N GLU A 129 -3.13 8.30 -36.73
CA GLU A 129 -4.44 7.87 -36.26
C GLU A 129 -4.44 6.45 -35.66
N GLY A 130 -3.31 5.72 -35.80
CA GLY A 130 -3.20 4.33 -35.33
C GLY A 130 -3.79 3.33 -36.30
N GLY A 131 -4.17 2.13 -35.79
CA GLY A 131 -4.73 1.05 -36.63
C GLY A 131 -3.70 -0.01 -37.03
N ILE A 132 -2.42 0.18 -36.68
CA ILE A 132 -1.33 -0.78 -36.92
C ILE A 132 -1.36 -1.91 -35.89
N GLY A 133 -1.76 -1.60 -34.66
CA GLY A 133 -1.80 -2.51 -33.53
C GLY A 133 -1.85 -1.76 -32.20
N THR A 134 -1.77 -2.51 -31.09
CA THR A 134 -1.73 -1.96 -29.74
C THR A 134 -0.59 -2.60 -28.94
N PHE A 135 -0.09 -1.90 -27.92
CA PHE A 135 0.79 -2.45 -26.90
C PHE A 135 0.24 -2.18 -25.51
N LYS A 136 0.61 -3.02 -24.54
CA LYS A 136 0.14 -2.93 -23.15
C LYS A 136 1.32 -2.73 -22.21
N PRO A 137 1.50 -1.54 -21.62
CA PRO A 137 2.43 -1.39 -20.52
C PRO A 137 1.91 -2.14 -19.30
N GLN A 138 2.82 -2.80 -18.60
CA GLN A 138 2.51 -3.56 -17.38
C GLN A 138 3.60 -3.35 -16.33
N ALA A 139 3.18 -3.28 -15.07
CA ALA A 139 4.07 -3.36 -13.93
C ALA A 139 3.65 -4.54 -13.04
N MET A 140 4.60 -5.39 -12.66
CA MET A 140 4.36 -6.55 -11.80
C MET A 140 5.35 -6.52 -10.64
N ASN A 141 4.85 -6.82 -9.45
CA ASN A 141 5.63 -6.90 -8.23
C ASN A 141 5.37 -8.23 -7.54
N PHE A 142 6.42 -9.02 -7.34
CA PHE A 142 6.39 -10.25 -6.55
C PHE A 142 6.99 -9.96 -5.19
N ASN A 143 6.29 -10.36 -4.14
CA ASN A 143 6.67 -10.11 -2.75
C ASN A 143 6.87 -11.44 -2.04
N ILE A 144 8.00 -11.58 -1.34
CA ILE A 144 8.29 -12.69 -0.44
C ILE A 144 8.63 -12.08 0.91
N SER A 145 7.82 -12.40 1.92
CA SER A 145 7.96 -11.82 3.26
C SER A 145 8.15 -12.88 4.31
N PHE A 146 8.88 -12.50 5.34
CA PHE A 146 8.96 -13.24 6.58
C PHE A 146 8.78 -12.29 7.75
N ALA A 147 7.93 -12.67 8.70
CA ALA A 147 7.73 -11.91 9.94
C ALA A 147 7.70 -12.84 11.14
N LYS A 148 8.10 -12.32 12.29
CA LYS A 148 8.18 -13.07 13.53
C LYS A 148 7.79 -12.21 14.72
N GLU A 149 7.08 -12.83 15.66
CA GLU A 149 6.87 -12.31 17.01
C GLU A 149 8.11 -12.63 17.85
N PHE A 150 8.89 -11.60 18.22
CA PHE A 150 10.07 -11.76 19.06
C PHE A 150 9.70 -11.85 20.54
N THR A 151 8.70 -11.10 20.93
CA THR A 151 8.08 -11.10 22.26
C THR A 151 6.58 -10.88 22.10
N ASN A 152 5.82 -11.01 23.18
CA ASN A 152 4.38 -10.71 23.19
C ASN A 152 4.06 -9.27 22.75
N SER A 153 5.03 -8.35 22.82
CA SER A 153 4.85 -6.94 22.50
C SER A 153 5.54 -6.51 21.21
N ILE A 154 6.55 -7.24 20.73
CA ILE A 154 7.40 -6.81 19.64
C ILE A 154 7.36 -7.85 18.52
N ALA A 155 6.96 -7.41 17.34
CA ALA A 155 7.07 -8.16 16.10
C ALA A 155 7.93 -7.41 15.08
N GLY A 156 8.63 -8.14 14.24
CA GLY A 156 9.41 -7.59 13.14
C GLY A 156 9.25 -8.42 11.89
N GLY A 157 9.54 -7.83 10.74
CA GLY A 157 9.45 -8.52 9.47
C GLY A 157 10.30 -7.88 8.39
N LEU A 158 10.59 -8.68 7.38
CA LEU A 158 11.32 -8.32 6.17
C LEU A 158 10.49 -8.75 4.95
N ASN A 159 10.56 -7.96 3.88
CA ASN A 159 9.94 -8.26 2.60
C ASN A 159 10.92 -7.99 1.48
N VAL A 160 11.05 -8.92 0.56
CA VAL A 160 11.80 -8.80 -0.68
C VAL A 160 10.82 -8.67 -1.82
N LYS A 161 11.01 -7.65 -2.65
CA LYS A 161 10.19 -7.38 -3.84
C LYS A 161 11.01 -7.58 -5.08
N VAL A 162 10.49 -8.35 -6.02
CA VAL A 162 11.02 -8.41 -7.40
C VAL A 162 10.07 -7.59 -8.26
N ILE A 163 10.61 -6.56 -8.88
CA ILE A 163 9.86 -5.57 -9.67
C ILE A 163 10.14 -5.84 -11.14
N SER A 164 9.12 -5.86 -11.96
CA SER A 164 9.23 -6.05 -13.41
C SER A 164 8.28 -5.09 -14.13
N HIS A 165 8.85 -4.23 -14.96
CA HIS A 165 8.10 -3.37 -15.87
C HIS A 165 8.32 -3.84 -17.30
N SER A 166 7.26 -3.81 -18.11
CA SER A 166 7.34 -4.06 -19.53
C SER A 166 6.53 -3.02 -20.31
N ILE A 167 7.10 -2.52 -21.38
CA ILE A 167 6.45 -1.61 -22.30
C ILE A 167 6.93 -1.93 -23.72
N SER A 168 6.04 -2.43 -24.56
CA SER A 168 6.40 -2.93 -25.90
C SER A 168 7.60 -3.90 -25.83
N ASN A 169 8.70 -3.58 -26.49
CA ASN A 169 9.94 -4.38 -26.55
C ASN A 169 10.95 -4.03 -25.46
N LEU A 170 10.55 -3.24 -24.46
CA LEU A 170 11.42 -2.80 -23.36
C LEU A 170 11.02 -3.46 -22.04
N LYS A 171 12.01 -3.80 -21.23
CA LYS A 171 11.84 -4.33 -19.88
C LYS A 171 12.77 -3.63 -18.89
N ALA A 172 12.27 -3.39 -17.68
CA ALA A 172 13.09 -2.98 -16.54
C ALA A 172 12.81 -3.94 -15.38
N GLN A 173 13.86 -4.42 -14.74
CA GLN A 173 13.76 -5.31 -13.58
C GLN A 173 14.61 -4.78 -12.44
N GLY A 174 14.15 -5.02 -11.22
CA GLY A 174 14.83 -4.60 -10.01
C GLY A 174 14.37 -5.38 -8.78
N VAL A 175 15.08 -5.14 -7.69
CA VAL A 175 14.78 -5.73 -6.39
C VAL A 175 14.71 -4.62 -5.37
N ALA A 176 13.72 -4.68 -4.49
CA ALA A 176 13.58 -3.78 -3.35
C ALA A 176 13.37 -4.57 -2.06
N PHE A 177 13.73 -3.94 -0.95
CA PHE A 177 13.60 -4.49 0.39
C PHE A 177 12.72 -3.58 1.24
N ASP A 178 11.84 -4.19 2.04
CA ASP A 178 11.13 -3.51 3.10
C ASP A 178 11.50 -4.16 4.44
N ALA A 179 11.53 -3.36 5.49
CA ALA A 179 11.70 -3.81 6.86
C ALA A 179 10.69 -3.11 7.75
N GLY A 180 10.18 -3.80 8.75
CA GLY A 180 9.22 -3.21 9.66
C GLY A 180 9.31 -3.77 11.07
N ILE A 181 8.95 -2.92 12.02
CA ILE A 181 8.81 -3.27 13.43
C ILE A 181 7.45 -2.79 13.91
N ARG A 182 6.83 -3.56 14.77
CA ARG A 182 5.60 -3.21 15.46
C ARG A 182 5.76 -3.47 16.95
N TYR A 183 5.34 -2.50 17.73
CA TYR A 183 5.24 -2.59 19.20
C TYR A 183 3.77 -2.50 19.62
N THR A 184 3.32 -3.45 20.42
CA THR A 184 1.95 -3.53 20.91
C THR A 184 1.99 -3.54 22.43
N THR A 185 1.17 -2.71 23.10
CA THR A 185 1.13 -2.59 24.56
C THR A 185 -0.27 -2.26 25.07
N GLY A 186 -0.41 -2.30 26.40
CA GLY A 186 -1.67 -2.09 27.10
C GLY A 186 -2.33 -3.40 27.51
N THR A 187 -3.19 -3.36 28.52
CA THR A 187 -3.85 -4.55 29.12
C THR A 187 -4.76 -5.31 28.14
N LYS A 188 -5.22 -4.65 27.08
CA LYS A 188 -6.04 -5.20 25.99
C LYS A 188 -5.35 -5.03 24.63
N GLU A 189 -4.02 -4.87 24.60
CA GLU A 189 -3.23 -4.61 23.37
C GLU A 189 -3.75 -3.41 22.56
N GLN A 190 -4.32 -2.43 23.26
CA GLN A 190 -5.02 -1.31 22.63
C GLN A 190 -4.11 -0.26 22.00
N VAL A 191 -2.84 -0.17 22.43
CA VAL A 191 -1.85 0.79 21.91
C VAL A 191 -0.90 0.08 20.98
N LYS A 192 -0.73 0.59 19.78
CA LYS A 192 0.16 0.01 18.77
C LYS A 192 0.99 1.11 18.11
N PHE A 193 2.29 0.85 18.00
CA PHE A 193 3.23 1.69 17.25
C PHE A 193 3.88 0.86 16.16
N GLY A 194 4.24 1.50 15.06
CA GLY A 194 4.93 0.85 13.97
C GLY A 194 5.87 1.79 13.24
N ILE A 195 6.99 1.24 12.80
CA ILE A 195 7.93 1.89 11.88
C ILE A 195 8.20 0.92 10.75
N ALA A 196 8.17 1.41 9.51
CA ALA A 196 8.47 0.62 8.33
C ALA A 196 9.30 1.43 7.33
N LEU A 197 10.42 0.86 6.92
CA LEU A 197 11.22 1.31 5.79
C LEU A 197 10.79 0.52 4.56
N LYS A 198 10.54 1.20 3.44
CA LYS A 198 9.99 0.56 2.25
C LYS A 198 10.73 0.94 0.97
N ASN A 199 10.70 0.01 0.02
CA ASN A 199 11.17 0.17 -1.35
C ASN A 199 12.66 0.56 -1.48
N VAL A 200 13.51 0.08 -0.58
CA VAL A 200 14.95 0.33 -0.63
C VAL A 200 15.60 -0.66 -1.59
N GLY A 201 16.23 -0.16 -2.65
CA GLY A 201 16.87 -1.02 -3.64
C GLY A 201 17.74 -0.25 -4.62
N PRO A 202 18.49 -0.97 -5.46
CA PRO A 202 19.31 -0.34 -6.51
C PRO A 202 18.41 0.30 -7.57
N PRO A 203 18.90 1.35 -8.27
CA PRO A 203 18.14 1.97 -9.34
C PRO A 203 17.95 1.00 -10.52
N MET A 204 16.79 1.11 -11.16
CA MET A 204 16.38 0.32 -12.32
C MET A 204 16.67 1.08 -13.63
N ARG A 205 16.68 0.36 -14.74
CA ARG A 205 16.69 0.96 -16.08
C ARG A 205 15.98 0.05 -17.07
N PHE A 206 15.43 0.66 -18.11
CA PHE A 206 14.89 -0.08 -19.24
C PHE A 206 16.01 -0.59 -20.15
N SER A 207 15.80 -1.76 -20.73
CA SER A 207 16.64 -2.40 -21.73
C SER A 207 15.76 -3.20 -22.69
N GLY A 208 16.25 -3.44 -23.89
CA GLY A 208 15.55 -4.23 -24.93
C GLY A 208 15.75 -3.66 -26.32
N ASP A 209 15.24 -4.38 -27.32
CA ASP A 209 15.46 -4.09 -28.75
C ASP A 209 14.80 -2.77 -29.18
N GLY A 210 13.78 -2.29 -28.44
CA GLY A 210 13.15 -1.00 -28.71
C GLY A 210 14.06 0.22 -28.49
N LEU A 211 15.27 0.03 -27.97
CA LEU A 211 16.31 1.07 -27.86
C LEU A 211 17.31 1.06 -29.02
N SER A 212 17.18 0.12 -29.94
CA SER A 212 18.06 0.03 -31.12
C SER A 212 17.62 1.05 -32.16
N ILE A 213 18.59 1.83 -32.62
CA ILE A 213 18.43 2.79 -33.71
C ILE A 213 19.32 2.34 -34.87
N GLU A 214 18.73 2.24 -36.07
CA GLU A 214 19.51 2.08 -37.28
C GLU A 214 20.21 3.40 -37.62
N THR A 215 21.50 3.35 -37.69
CA THR A 215 22.38 4.47 -38.08
C THR A 215 23.09 4.12 -39.36
N GLN A 216 23.15 5.07 -40.29
CA GLN A 216 23.95 4.95 -41.50
C GLN A 216 25.22 5.81 -41.39
N TYR A 217 26.35 5.19 -41.56
CA TYR A 217 27.61 5.93 -41.60
C TYR A 217 27.73 6.78 -42.87
N VAL A 218 27.85 8.10 -42.69
CA VAL A 218 27.80 9.08 -43.78
C VAL A 218 28.88 8.84 -44.86
N PHE A 219 30.05 8.32 -44.47
CA PHE A 219 31.16 8.11 -45.40
C PHE A 219 31.21 6.74 -46.05
N SER A 220 30.68 5.71 -45.44
CA SER A 220 30.73 4.34 -45.99
C SER A 220 29.39 3.84 -46.50
N GLY A 221 28.26 4.53 -46.18
CA GLY A 221 26.94 4.06 -46.50
C GLY A 221 26.53 2.80 -45.72
N GLN A 222 27.40 2.31 -44.85
CA GLN A 222 27.15 1.08 -44.09
C GLN A 222 26.10 1.31 -43.02
N GLN A 223 25.11 0.44 -42.94
CA GLN A 223 24.10 0.44 -41.88
C GLN A 223 24.63 -0.28 -40.64
N SER A 224 24.35 0.28 -39.48
CA SER A 224 24.69 -0.29 -38.18
C SER A 224 23.57 -0.05 -37.21
N ALA A 225 23.24 -1.05 -36.38
CA ALA A 225 22.32 -0.89 -35.28
C ALA A 225 23.08 -0.43 -34.02
N THR A 226 22.66 0.70 -33.45
CA THR A 226 23.25 1.26 -32.24
C THR A 226 22.23 1.29 -31.15
N ASN A 227 22.56 0.72 -29.98
CA ASN A 227 21.66 0.74 -28.81
C ASN A 227 21.81 2.07 -28.06
N GLN A 228 20.71 2.77 -27.85
CA GLN A 228 20.67 3.95 -27.00
C GLN A 228 20.82 3.56 -25.53
N LYS A 229 21.60 4.34 -24.79
CA LYS A 229 21.77 4.17 -23.36
C LYS A 229 20.71 4.97 -22.62
N VAL A 230 19.81 4.27 -21.91
CA VAL A 230 18.77 4.90 -21.10
C VAL A 230 19.30 5.20 -19.70
N SER A 231 18.87 6.33 -19.13
CA SER A 231 19.16 6.71 -17.75
C SER A 231 18.53 5.73 -16.76
N LYS A 232 19.16 5.56 -15.62
CA LYS A 232 18.59 4.81 -14.49
C LYS A 232 17.57 5.69 -13.76
N PHE A 233 16.55 5.07 -13.19
CA PHE A 233 15.61 5.70 -12.27
C PHE A 233 15.66 5.01 -10.91
N GLU A 234 15.47 5.77 -9.85
CA GLU A 234 15.48 5.27 -8.48
C GLU A 234 14.13 4.72 -8.06
N LEU A 235 14.10 3.85 -7.06
CA LEU A 235 12.88 3.34 -6.47
C LEU A 235 12.33 4.33 -5.44
N PRO A 236 11.00 4.45 -5.28
CA PRO A 236 10.37 5.42 -4.39
C PRO A 236 10.46 4.95 -2.93
N SER A 237 11.66 5.08 -2.35
CA SER A 237 11.91 4.71 -0.96
C SER A 237 11.22 5.67 0.00
N LEU A 238 10.71 5.15 1.11
CA LEU A 238 10.01 5.92 2.12
C LEU A 238 10.10 5.28 3.51
N VAL A 239 9.86 6.11 4.53
CA VAL A 239 9.71 5.68 5.93
C VAL A 239 8.30 6.00 6.39
N ASN A 240 7.60 5.00 6.90
CA ASN A 240 6.32 5.16 7.58
C ASN A 240 6.51 5.06 9.10
N MET A 241 5.92 5.96 9.83
CA MET A 241 5.82 5.93 11.28
C MET A 241 4.35 6.09 11.67
N GLY A 242 3.81 5.15 12.44
CA GLY A 242 2.39 5.17 12.76
C GLY A 242 2.08 4.74 14.18
N ALA A 243 0.95 5.23 14.67
CA ALA A 243 0.38 4.85 15.95
C ALA A 243 -1.11 4.58 15.80
N SER A 244 -1.65 3.70 16.62
CA SER A 244 -3.09 3.45 16.68
C SER A 244 -3.53 3.09 18.09
N TYR A 245 -4.80 3.38 18.37
CA TYR A 245 -5.43 3.10 19.65
C TYR A 245 -6.82 2.49 19.47
N ASP A 246 -7.06 1.37 20.14
CA ASP A 246 -8.35 0.67 20.13
C ASP A 246 -9.17 1.06 21.35
N PHE A 247 -10.33 1.69 21.15
CA PHE A 247 -11.32 1.99 22.17
C PHE A 247 -12.34 0.86 22.22
N HIS A 248 -12.29 0.04 23.26
CA HIS A 248 -13.28 -1.01 23.50
C HIS A 248 -14.50 -0.38 24.16
N LEU A 249 -15.62 -0.31 23.45
CA LEU A 249 -16.87 0.31 23.94
C LEU A 249 -17.67 -0.65 24.81
N THR A 250 -17.57 -1.96 24.55
CA THR A 250 -18.22 -3.01 25.35
C THR A 250 -17.20 -3.65 26.28
N SER A 251 -17.55 -3.73 27.57
CA SER A 251 -16.66 -4.25 28.62
C SER A 251 -16.66 -5.77 28.71
N ASP A 252 -17.70 -6.45 28.27
CA ASP A 252 -17.88 -7.90 28.44
C ASP A 252 -18.02 -8.66 27.15
N SER A 253 -17.14 -9.66 26.98
CA SER A 253 -17.22 -10.66 25.90
C SER A 253 -18.43 -11.61 26.02
N SER A 254 -19.23 -11.49 27.10
CA SER A 254 -20.41 -12.30 27.35
C SER A 254 -21.74 -11.66 26.89
N SER A 255 -21.71 -10.39 26.42
CA SER A 255 -22.93 -9.76 25.93
C SER A 255 -23.38 -10.40 24.61
N SER A 256 -24.66 -10.73 24.53
CA SER A 256 -25.33 -11.26 23.33
C SER A 256 -25.23 -10.31 22.13
N ASP A 257 -24.97 -9.03 22.38
CA ASP A 257 -24.91 -7.94 21.39
C ASP A 257 -23.59 -7.79 20.65
N GLY A 258 -22.57 -8.60 20.98
CA GLY A 258 -21.27 -8.54 20.32
C GLY A 258 -20.29 -7.51 20.91
N SER A 259 -19.10 -7.40 20.32
CA SER A 259 -18.10 -6.43 20.74
C SER A 259 -18.02 -5.25 19.77
N HIS A 260 -17.97 -4.05 20.33
CA HIS A 260 -17.84 -2.80 19.59
C HIS A 260 -16.49 -2.14 19.87
N ILE A 261 -15.72 -1.89 18.82
CA ILE A 261 -14.39 -1.33 18.93
C ILE A 261 -14.28 -0.15 17.97
N ILE A 262 -13.81 1.00 18.46
CA ILE A 262 -13.40 2.12 17.64
C ILE A 262 -11.88 2.17 17.65
N THR A 263 -11.25 2.15 16.48
CA THR A 263 -9.81 2.31 16.33
C THR A 263 -9.50 3.65 15.68
N LEU A 264 -8.66 4.46 16.32
CA LEU A 264 -8.04 5.63 15.72
C LEU A 264 -6.65 5.23 15.25
N GLY A 265 -6.29 5.64 14.03
CA GLY A 265 -4.96 5.43 13.46
C GLY A 265 -4.40 6.72 12.88
N GLY A 266 -3.09 6.87 12.99
CA GLY A 266 -2.34 7.94 12.36
C GLY A 266 -1.03 7.43 11.81
N THR A 267 -0.62 7.93 10.64
CA THR A 267 0.65 7.57 9.99
C THR A 267 1.29 8.81 9.40
N PHE A 268 2.54 9.03 9.71
CA PHE A 268 3.42 9.96 9.02
C PHE A 268 4.25 9.16 8.00
N THR A 269 4.31 9.65 6.77
CA THR A 269 5.11 9.08 5.69
C THR A 269 6.13 10.11 5.26
N SER A 270 7.41 9.83 5.46
CA SER A 270 8.51 10.60 4.90
C SER A 270 8.90 9.99 3.57
N ASN A 271 8.74 10.77 2.49
CA ASN A 271 9.02 10.34 1.13
C ASN A 271 10.38 10.89 0.67
N SER A 272 11.25 10.02 0.14
CA SER A 272 12.56 10.44 -0.37
C SER A 272 12.48 11.21 -1.69
N PHE A 273 11.36 11.14 -2.43
CA PHE A 273 11.23 11.65 -3.80
C PHE A 273 9.97 12.49 -4.04
N THR A 274 9.28 12.88 -2.99
CA THR A 274 8.09 13.73 -3.05
C THR A 274 7.82 14.33 -1.67
N ARG A 275 6.68 14.95 -1.49
CA ARG A 275 6.27 15.56 -0.23
C ARG A 275 5.94 14.53 0.84
N ASP A 276 6.11 14.92 2.09
CA ASP A 276 5.65 14.17 3.23
C ASP A 276 4.13 14.10 3.31
N GLN A 277 3.61 12.99 3.82
CA GLN A 277 2.18 12.79 3.97
C GLN A 277 1.81 12.48 5.42
N TRP A 278 0.73 13.10 5.88
CA TRP A 278 0.05 12.77 7.11
C TRP A 278 -1.25 12.03 6.78
N ARG A 279 -1.47 10.92 7.42
CA ARG A 279 -2.65 10.09 7.23
C ARG A 279 -3.33 9.89 8.56
N ALA A 280 -4.62 10.18 8.63
CA ALA A 280 -5.44 9.97 9.80
C ALA A 280 -6.67 9.17 9.40
N GLY A 281 -7.11 8.28 10.28
CA GLY A 281 -8.28 7.47 9.99
C GLY A 281 -8.92 6.88 11.22
N LEU A 282 -10.19 6.52 11.06
CA LEU A 282 -11.04 5.91 12.06
C LEU A 282 -11.64 4.62 11.50
N GLN A 283 -11.67 3.58 12.30
CA GLN A 283 -12.37 2.34 12.03
C GLN A 283 -13.36 2.04 13.17
N TYR A 284 -14.60 1.74 12.82
CA TYR A 284 -15.57 1.13 13.71
C TYR A 284 -15.72 -0.34 13.35
N ALA A 285 -15.58 -1.22 14.33
CA ALA A 285 -15.75 -2.66 14.21
C ALA A 285 -16.86 -3.14 15.13
N MET A 286 -17.88 -3.77 14.54
CA MET A 286 -18.93 -4.51 15.24
C MET A 286 -18.71 -6.00 14.98
N ARG A 287 -18.40 -6.76 16.02
CA ARG A 287 -18.13 -8.20 15.93
C ARG A 287 -19.23 -8.97 16.63
N THR A 288 -19.93 -9.81 15.88
CA THR A 288 -20.97 -10.69 16.38
C THR A 288 -20.61 -12.16 16.13
N LYS A 289 -21.35 -13.08 16.70
CA LYS A 289 -21.16 -14.52 16.47
C LYS A 289 -21.41 -14.94 15.03
N LYS A 290 -22.25 -14.21 14.28
CA LYS A 290 -22.66 -14.56 12.91
C LYS A 290 -21.89 -13.81 11.83
N ALA A 291 -21.56 -12.55 12.07
CA ALA A 291 -20.86 -11.70 11.12
C ALA A 291 -20.13 -10.56 11.83
N ASN A 292 -19.02 -10.11 11.26
CA ASN A 292 -18.30 -8.93 11.69
C ASN A 292 -18.44 -7.85 10.61
N PHE A 293 -18.75 -6.64 11.05
CA PHE A 293 -18.90 -5.48 10.18
C PHE A 293 -17.85 -4.43 10.53
N PHE A 294 -17.26 -3.85 9.50
CA PHE A 294 -16.27 -2.79 9.67
C PHE A 294 -16.63 -1.61 8.78
N LEU A 295 -16.63 -0.43 9.37
CA LEU A 295 -16.76 0.85 8.68
C LEU A 295 -15.45 1.63 8.88
N ARG A 296 -14.91 2.19 7.81
CA ARG A 296 -13.64 2.92 7.82
C ARG A 296 -13.79 4.25 7.13
N GLY A 297 -13.07 5.23 7.64
CA GLY A 297 -12.90 6.50 6.99
C GLY A 297 -11.50 7.04 7.27
N GLY A 298 -10.94 7.77 6.33
CA GLY A 298 -9.62 8.34 6.48
C GLY A 298 -9.39 9.54 5.58
N LEU A 299 -8.31 10.24 5.87
CA LEU A 299 -7.86 11.42 5.13
C LEU A 299 -6.35 11.34 4.95
N VAL A 300 -5.89 11.66 3.75
CA VAL A 300 -4.49 11.93 3.44
C VAL A 300 -4.30 13.43 3.32
N TYR A 301 -3.36 13.96 4.08
CA TYR A 301 -2.93 15.35 3.99
C TYR A 301 -1.49 15.41 3.49
N GLU A 302 -1.28 16.23 2.48
CA GLU A 302 0.01 16.60 1.92
C GLU A 302 -0.01 18.11 1.71
N LYS A 303 1.15 18.77 1.74
CA LYS A 303 1.25 20.20 1.44
C LYS A 303 0.60 20.50 0.08
N SER A 304 -0.25 21.53 0.03
CA SER A 304 -1.02 21.95 -1.16
C SER A 304 -1.98 20.89 -1.74
N VAL A 305 -2.42 19.93 -0.94
CA VAL A 305 -3.35 18.87 -1.36
C VAL A 305 -4.70 19.39 -1.88
N PHE A 306 -5.14 20.54 -1.37
CA PHE A 306 -6.41 21.18 -1.78
C PHE A 306 -6.27 22.14 -2.97
N GLU A 307 -5.05 22.34 -3.47
CA GLU A 307 -4.73 23.18 -4.61
C GLU A 307 -4.44 22.28 -5.81
N ALA A 308 -5.39 22.16 -6.73
CA ALA A 308 -5.31 21.21 -7.86
C ALA A 308 -4.03 21.37 -8.70
N ASP A 309 -3.59 22.61 -8.90
CA ASP A 309 -2.42 22.97 -9.73
C ASP A 309 -1.09 22.72 -9.02
N LEU A 310 -1.10 22.58 -7.69
CA LEU A 310 0.11 22.42 -6.87
C LEU A 310 0.19 21.05 -6.21
N SER A 311 -0.80 20.19 -6.39
CA SER A 311 -0.81 18.84 -5.84
C SER A 311 0.23 17.94 -6.52
N ALA A 312 1.09 17.31 -5.73
CA ALA A 312 2.12 16.38 -6.24
C ALA A 312 1.61 14.94 -6.42
N THR A 313 0.41 14.63 -5.93
CA THR A 313 -0.17 13.28 -6.03
C THR A 313 -1.67 13.33 -6.33
N ALA A 314 -2.13 12.39 -7.15
CA ALA A 314 -3.55 12.22 -7.43
C ALA A 314 -4.33 11.55 -6.26
N LEU A 315 -3.63 10.97 -5.28
CA LEU A 315 -4.21 10.24 -4.16
C LEU A 315 -4.43 11.11 -2.93
N THR A 316 -5.16 12.16 -3.09
CA THR A 316 -5.38 13.13 -2.02
C THR A 316 -6.85 13.23 -1.68
N GLY A 317 -7.12 13.33 -0.39
CA GLY A 317 -8.44 13.59 0.08
C GLY A 317 -9.07 12.44 0.87
N PRO A 318 -10.41 12.46 0.98
CA PRO A 318 -11.15 11.53 1.80
C PRO A 318 -11.16 10.12 1.22
N THR A 319 -11.15 9.15 2.12
CA THR A 319 -11.33 7.73 1.80
C THR A 319 -12.42 7.15 2.66
N GLY A 320 -13.07 6.09 2.17
CA GLY A 320 -14.06 5.33 2.90
C GLY A 320 -13.95 3.84 2.60
N GLY A 321 -14.36 3.00 3.52
CA GLY A 321 -14.33 1.55 3.32
C GLY A 321 -15.32 0.80 4.18
N LEU A 322 -15.81 -0.30 3.64
CA LEU A 322 -16.72 -1.24 4.27
C LEU A 322 -16.15 -2.64 4.20
N SER A 323 -16.36 -3.44 5.23
CA SER A 323 -16.06 -4.87 5.19
C SER A 323 -17.13 -5.67 5.93
N VAL A 324 -17.42 -6.82 5.37
CA VAL A 324 -18.26 -7.84 6.01
C VAL A 324 -17.43 -9.11 6.07
N GLU A 325 -17.33 -9.71 7.25
CA GLU A 325 -16.61 -10.94 7.49
C GLU A 325 -17.55 -11.96 8.15
N ILE A 326 -17.67 -13.12 7.55
CA ILE A 326 -18.53 -14.21 8.03
C ILE A 326 -17.62 -15.30 8.60
N PRO A 327 -17.67 -15.56 9.92
CA PRO A 327 -16.96 -16.68 10.51
C PRO A 327 -17.47 -18.01 9.92
N THR A 328 -16.55 -18.85 9.46
CA THR A 328 -16.86 -20.22 9.03
C THR A 328 -16.80 -21.13 10.24
N GLY A 329 -17.96 -21.66 10.67
CA GLY A 329 -18.08 -22.47 11.88
C GLY A 329 -17.12 -23.66 11.93
N GLY A 330 -16.67 -23.99 13.14
CA GLY A 330 -15.90 -25.21 13.47
C GLY A 330 -14.42 -24.98 13.74
N ASN A 331 -13.66 -24.33 12.86
CA ASN A 331 -12.21 -24.16 13.02
C ASN A 331 -11.75 -22.69 13.13
N GLY A 332 -12.68 -21.77 13.38
CA GLY A 332 -12.35 -20.35 13.59
C GLY A 332 -11.89 -19.59 12.33
N GLY A 333 -12.10 -20.14 11.14
CA GLY A 333 -11.83 -19.46 9.87
C GLY A 333 -12.88 -18.37 9.57
N SER A 334 -12.64 -17.55 8.56
CA SER A 334 -13.61 -16.54 8.10
C SER A 334 -13.44 -16.25 6.62
N ILE A 335 -14.54 -15.80 5.99
CA ILE A 335 -14.56 -15.26 4.64
C ILE A 335 -14.98 -13.81 4.74
N GLY A 336 -14.20 -12.90 4.16
CA GLY A 336 -14.43 -11.47 4.18
C GLY A 336 -14.54 -10.89 2.78
N ILE A 337 -15.44 -9.92 2.62
CA ILE A 337 -15.54 -9.06 1.44
C ILE A 337 -15.26 -7.64 1.89
N ASP A 338 -14.37 -6.99 1.18
CA ASP A 338 -13.87 -5.66 1.50
C ASP A 338 -14.15 -4.73 0.31
N TYR A 339 -14.58 -3.50 0.61
CA TYR A 339 -14.73 -2.44 -0.39
C TYR A 339 -14.07 -1.17 0.10
N ALA A 340 -13.43 -0.45 -0.80
CA ALA A 340 -12.90 0.87 -0.53
C ALA A 340 -13.14 1.85 -1.67
N PHE A 341 -13.37 3.09 -1.26
CA PHE A 341 -13.44 4.28 -2.08
C PHE A 341 -12.28 5.20 -1.71
N ARG A 342 -11.61 5.76 -2.70
CA ARG A 342 -10.61 6.83 -2.54
C ARG A 342 -10.92 7.95 -3.52
N ALA A 343 -11.00 9.17 -3.02
CA ALA A 343 -11.06 10.34 -3.87
C ALA A 343 -9.71 10.56 -4.56
N SER A 344 -9.73 10.93 -5.83
CA SER A 344 -8.55 11.37 -6.58
C SER A 344 -8.90 12.56 -7.45
N ASN A 345 -7.92 13.43 -7.71
CA ASN A 345 -8.08 14.59 -8.54
C ASN A 345 -6.94 14.64 -9.57
N PRO A 346 -7.21 14.81 -10.89
CA PRO A 346 -8.51 15.05 -11.52
C PRO A 346 -9.30 13.79 -11.92
N PHE A 347 -8.82 12.58 -11.62
CA PHE A 347 -9.28 11.33 -12.22
C PHE A 347 -10.55 10.74 -11.58
N GLY A 348 -11.19 11.45 -10.65
CA GLY A 348 -12.43 11.01 -10.01
C GLY A 348 -12.21 9.98 -8.90
N ALA A 349 -13.06 8.96 -8.82
CA ALA A 349 -13.06 7.99 -7.75
C ALA A 349 -12.25 6.73 -8.10
N ILE A 350 -11.51 6.22 -7.12
CA ILE A 350 -10.83 4.93 -7.19
C ILE A 350 -11.61 3.95 -6.33
N HIS A 351 -11.98 2.83 -6.92
CA HIS A 351 -12.72 1.76 -6.27
C HIS A 351 -11.86 0.52 -6.14
N THR A 352 -11.84 -0.07 -4.95
CA THR A 352 -11.15 -1.33 -4.68
C THR A 352 -12.13 -2.32 -4.08
N VAL A 353 -12.18 -3.52 -4.63
CA VAL A 353 -12.93 -4.66 -4.10
C VAL A 353 -11.94 -5.74 -3.69
N GLY A 354 -12.13 -6.33 -2.53
CA GLY A 354 -11.27 -7.40 -2.00
C GLY A 354 -12.07 -8.60 -1.50
N LEU A 355 -11.48 -9.77 -1.63
CA LEU A 355 -11.94 -11.02 -1.05
C LEU A 355 -10.84 -11.59 -0.16
N ARG A 356 -11.22 -12.08 1.00
CA ARG A 356 -10.29 -12.68 1.97
C ARG A 356 -10.85 -13.98 2.51
N VAL A 357 -9.97 -14.97 2.64
CA VAL A 357 -10.25 -16.25 3.28
C VAL A 357 -9.19 -16.47 4.35
N ASP A 358 -9.63 -16.56 5.59
CA ASP A 358 -8.81 -16.91 6.75
C ASP A 358 -9.11 -18.33 7.18
N VAL A 359 -8.07 -19.11 7.42
CA VAL A 359 -8.14 -20.43 8.06
C VAL A 359 -7.36 -20.36 9.37
N ARG A 360 -7.96 -20.78 10.47
CA ARG A 360 -7.35 -20.77 11.80
C ARG A 360 -7.15 -22.18 12.33
#